data_c8dc013e7cc99f94cd3a08cd0cd7ad82
#
_entry.id   c8dc013e7cc99f94cd3a08cd0cd7ad82
#
_cell.length_a   1.000
_cell.length_b   1.000
_cell.length_c   1.000
_cell.angle_alpha   90.00
_cell.angle_beta   90.00
_cell.angle_gamma   90.00
#
_symmetry.space_group_name_H-M   'P 1'
#
loop_
_entity.id
_entity.type
_entity.pdbx_description
1 polymer ?
#
loop_
_entity_poly.entity_id
_entity_poly.type
_entity_poly.pdbx_seq_one_letter_code
_entity_poly.pdbx_strand_id
1 'polypeptide(L)'
;RPSMTASERPIQIIPSVLPADWAAMGQCVKDLEAAGVDRIQFDVMDGNFVPNLTFGPELIKACRRHCNVMFETQLMVSQYNCETMLEQYVEASKGPNGEPGVVIAHVEANTHLHRVLGRIRQLGGSPSVAMNPHTPMDMVKNVLDMVDHVLVMTVNPGFGGQAYIPTMLDKISQLRQTIIERDLTVDIEVDGGIKANWTISQCCAAGANCFIAGSGMFAYPTLKEGCDDLRRVAEDARAGNVLPTPA
;
A
#
# COMPACT_ATOMS: atom_id res chain seq x y z
N ARG A 1 -20.36 13.00 4.38
CA ARG A 1 -19.90 13.53 3.09
C ARG A 1 -20.42 12.57 2.02
N PRO A 2 -20.87 13.04 0.83
CA PRO A 2 -21.24 12.12 -0.26
C PRO A 2 -20.02 11.25 -0.60
N SER A 3 -20.25 9.98 -0.97
CA SER A 3 -19.18 9.08 -1.40
C SER A 3 -18.53 9.62 -2.66
N MET A 4 -17.22 9.70 -2.66
CA MET A 4 -16.47 10.03 -3.86
C MET A 4 -16.49 8.82 -4.79
N THR A 5 -16.80 9.04 -6.05
CA THR A 5 -16.65 7.99 -7.08
C THR A 5 -15.19 7.58 -7.22
N ALA A 6 -14.93 6.43 -7.83
CA ALA A 6 -13.54 5.97 -8.04
C ALA A 6 -12.69 7.01 -8.80
N SER A 7 -13.31 7.76 -9.73
CA SER A 7 -12.64 8.82 -10.50
C SER A 7 -12.33 10.09 -9.69
N GLU A 8 -12.99 10.29 -8.56
CA GLU A 8 -12.79 11.46 -7.69
C GLU A 8 -11.73 11.21 -6.59
N ARG A 9 -11.37 9.96 -6.35
CA ARG A 9 -10.33 9.64 -5.37
C ARG A 9 -8.95 9.98 -5.93
N PRO A 10 -8.08 10.67 -5.18
CA PRO A 10 -6.77 11.07 -5.70
C PRO A 10 -5.92 9.84 -6.05
N ILE A 11 -5.20 9.92 -7.17
CA ILE A 11 -4.14 8.97 -7.49
C ILE A 11 -2.98 9.23 -6.56
N GLN A 12 -2.45 8.16 -5.95
CA GLN A 12 -1.30 8.23 -5.07
C GLN A 12 -0.21 7.25 -5.52
N ILE A 13 1.01 7.76 -5.63
CA ILE A 13 2.21 6.99 -5.96
C ILE A 13 2.99 6.77 -4.67
N ILE A 14 3.18 5.51 -4.35
CA ILE A 14 3.70 5.06 -3.05
C ILE A 14 4.89 4.13 -3.31
N PRO A 15 6.14 4.61 -3.24
CA PRO A 15 7.30 3.73 -3.35
C PRO A 15 7.43 2.83 -2.13
N SER A 16 7.73 1.54 -2.38
CA SER A 16 8.23 0.64 -1.35
C SER A 16 9.75 0.81 -1.23
N VAL A 17 10.25 0.93 0.00
CA VAL A 17 11.69 1.02 0.26
C VAL A 17 12.38 -0.35 0.34
N LEU A 18 11.66 -1.44 0.06
CA LEU A 18 12.24 -2.78 0.07
C LEU A 18 13.50 -2.93 -0.82
N PRO A 19 13.53 -2.37 -2.08
CA PRO A 19 14.72 -2.46 -2.93
C PRO A 19 15.79 -1.41 -2.63
N ALA A 20 15.58 -0.51 -1.65
CA ALA A 20 16.53 0.54 -1.31
C ALA A 20 17.77 0.00 -0.57
N ASP A 21 18.82 0.82 -0.49
CA ASP A 21 19.93 0.56 0.43
C ASP A 21 19.50 0.90 1.87
N TRP A 22 19.27 -0.12 2.69
CA TRP A 22 18.80 0.08 4.06
C TRP A 22 19.86 0.74 4.96
N ALA A 23 21.14 0.66 4.60
CA ALA A 23 22.20 1.37 5.32
C ALA A 23 22.13 2.89 5.11
N ALA A 24 21.45 3.34 4.05
CA ALA A 24 21.26 4.75 3.68
C ALA A 24 19.78 5.14 3.66
N MET A 25 18.94 4.51 4.47
CA MET A 25 17.48 4.69 4.41
C MET A 25 17.03 6.12 4.69
N GLY A 26 17.69 6.84 5.59
CA GLY A 26 17.38 8.24 5.87
C GLY A 26 17.55 9.14 4.64
N GLN A 27 18.60 8.92 3.84
CA GLN A 27 18.78 9.64 2.58
C GLN A 27 17.75 9.21 1.55
N CYS A 28 17.44 7.91 1.49
CA CYS A 28 16.44 7.37 0.56
C CYS A 28 15.07 8.04 0.75
N VAL A 29 14.55 8.10 1.97
CA VAL A 29 13.23 8.72 2.22
C VAL A 29 13.22 10.22 1.94
N LYS A 30 14.32 10.90 2.15
CA LYS A 30 14.50 12.31 1.79
C LYS A 30 14.44 12.51 0.27
N ASP A 31 15.11 11.65 -0.49
CA ASP A 31 15.13 11.70 -1.95
C ASP A 31 13.75 11.35 -2.54
N LEU A 32 13.02 10.42 -1.93
CA LEU A 32 11.64 10.09 -2.31
C LEU A 32 10.69 11.27 -2.07
N GLU A 33 10.80 11.96 -0.94
CA GLU A 33 10.03 13.18 -0.69
C GLU A 33 10.30 14.24 -1.76
N ALA A 34 11.58 14.47 -2.11
CA ALA A 34 11.98 15.40 -3.17
C ALA A 34 11.46 14.99 -4.56
N ALA A 35 11.25 13.71 -4.80
CA ALA A 35 10.67 13.18 -6.03
C ALA A 35 9.16 13.43 -6.17
N GLY A 36 8.48 13.88 -5.09
CA GLY A 36 7.06 14.22 -5.12
C GLY A 36 6.12 13.02 -4.91
N VAL A 37 6.56 11.99 -4.20
CA VAL A 37 5.72 10.85 -3.83
C VAL A 37 4.64 11.24 -2.82
N ASP A 38 3.54 10.50 -2.79
CA ASP A 38 2.41 10.80 -1.91
C ASP A 38 2.55 10.14 -0.54
N ARG A 39 3.13 8.95 -0.49
CA ARG A 39 3.45 8.18 0.73
C ARG A 39 4.74 7.40 0.51
N ILE A 40 5.27 6.83 1.58
CA ILE A 40 6.40 5.89 1.54
C ILE A 40 5.99 4.63 2.29
N GLN A 41 6.11 3.46 1.63
CA GLN A 41 5.78 2.17 2.21
C GLN A 41 7.00 1.48 2.79
N PHE A 42 6.83 0.97 4.01
CA PHE A 42 7.76 0.08 4.71
C PHE A 42 7.18 -1.34 4.76
N ASP A 43 7.87 -2.27 4.10
CA ASP A 43 7.49 -3.68 4.07
C ASP A 43 8.11 -4.41 5.27
N VAL A 44 7.31 -4.59 6.33
CA VAL A 44 7.74 -5.31 7.53
C VAL A 44 7.47 -6.80 7.38
N MET A 45 8.54 -7.59 7.44
CA MET A 45 8.52 -9.05 7.28
C MET A 45 9.24 -9.71 8.45
N ASP A 46 8.67 -10.76 9.02
CA ASP A 46 9.15 -11.37 10.26
C ASP A 46 9.78 -12.77 10.09
N GLY A 47 9.91 -13.25 8.85
CA GLY A 47 10.41 -14.61 8.57
C GLY A 47 9.46 -15.73 8.99
N ASN A 48 8.22 -15.38 9.40
CA ASN A 48 7.17 -16.32 9.81
C ASN A 48 5.97 -16.27 8.86
N PHE A 49 5.32 -15.11 8.73
CA PHE A 49 4.21 -14.93 7.78
C PHE A 49 4.69 -15.02 6.32
N VAL A 50 5.88 -14.50 6.06
CA VAL A 50 6.56 -14.58 4.76
C VAL A 50 7.99 -15.10 4.97
N PRO A 51 8.59 -15.78 3.96
CA PRO A 51 9.93 -16.38 4.08
C PRO A 51 11.06 -15.35 3.86
N ASN A 52 10.93 -14.17 4.43
CA ASN A 52 11.91 -13.09 4.38
C ASN A 52 11.85 -12.28 5.68
N LEU A 53 12.94 -11.63 6.02
CA LEU A 53 13.09 -10.80 7.21
C LEU A 53 13.58 -9.42 6.80
N THR A 54 12.90 -8.38 7.24
CA THR A 54 13.28 -7.00 6.92
C THR A 54 13.65 -6.21 8.16
N PHE A 55 12.90 -5.17 8.47
CA PHE A 55 13.18 -4.22 9.54
C PHE A 55 11.95 -4.05 10.45
N GLY A 56 12.18 -3.42 11.57
CA GLY A 56 11.15 -3.16 12.59
C GLY A 56 10.83 -1.66 12.76
N PRO A 57 10.07 -1.31 13.82
CA PRO A 57 9.56 0.04 14.03
C PRO A 57 10.66 1.08 14.28
N GLU A 58 11.81 0.69 14.81
CA GLU A 58 12.90 1.64 15.10
C GLU A 58 13.52 2.22 13.82
N LEU A 59 13.62 1.43 12.74
CA LEU A 59 14.07 1.95 11.45
C LEU A 59 13.08 2.96 10.89
N ILE A 60 11.78 2.65 10.93
CA ILE A 60 10.70 3.54 10.46
C ILE A 60 10.73 4.87 11.23
N LYS A 61 10.83 4.79 12.55
CA LYS A 61 10.94 5.94 13.44
C LYS A 61 12.20 6.78 13.16
N ALA A 62 13.32 6.14 12.86
CA ALA A 62 14.55 6.83 12.48
C ALA A 62 14.37 7.61 11.16
N CYS A 63 13.66 7.04 10.18
CA CYS A 63 13.38 7.68 8.89
C CYS A 63 12.52 8.95 9.04
N ARG A 64 11.62 9.01 10.03
CA ARG A 64 10.76 10.19 10.26
C ARG A 64 11.55 11.48 10.44
N ARG A 65 12.75 11.43 10.98
CA ARG A 65 13.60 12.61 11.16
C ARG A 65 14.12 13.23 9.84
N HIS A 66 13.99 12.51 8.74
CA HIS A 66 14.51 12.87 7.43
C HIS A 66 13.41 13.21 6.41
N CYS A 67 12.14 12.99 6.74
CA CYS A 67 11.04 13.04 5.78
C CYS A 67 9.73 13.41 6.47
N ASN A 68 8.91 14.24 5.83
CA ASN A 68 7.60 14.66 6.31
C ASN A 68 6.44 13.99 5.59
N VAL A 69 6.71 13.24 4.53
CA VAL A 69 5.71 12.49 3.76
C VAL A 69 5.03 11.45 4.64
N MET A 70 3.75 11.18 4.40
CA MET A 70 3.00 10.12 5.10
C MET A 70 3.71 8.78 4.97
N PHE A 71 3.82 8.06 6.08
CA PHE A 71 4.33 6.70 6.09
C PHE A 71 3.19 5.68 6.09
N GLU A 72 3.47 4.58 5.42
CA GLU A 72 2.61 3.42 5.34
C GLU A 72 3.42 2.19 5.72
N THR A 73 2.91 1.40 6.67
CA THR A 73 3.62 0.23 7.20
C THR A 73 2.78 -1.01 6.95
N GLN A 74 3.25 -1.89 6.08
CA GLN A 74 2.61 -3.17 5.82
C GLN A 74 3.18 -4.25 6.74
N LEU A 75 2.32 -4.80 7.59
CA LEU A 75 2.68 -5.81 8.58
C LEU A 75 2.50 -7.22 8.01
N MET A 76 3.51 -7.72 7.31
CA MET A 76 3.61 -9.10 6.84
C MET A 76 4.25 -9.96 7.94
N VAL A 77 3.54 -10.06 9.05
CA VAL A 77 4.01 -10.67 10.30
C VAL A 77 2.95 -11.60 10.88
N SER A 78 3.38 -12.53 11.73
CA SER A 78 2.48 -13.41 12.46
C SER A 78 1.50 -12.64 13.33
N GLN A 79 0.39 -13.26 13.71
CA GLN A 79 -0.58 -12.66 14.64
C GLN A 79 0.08 -12.19 15.93
N TYR A 80 0.96 -13.02 16.50
CA TYR A 80 1.67 -12.67 17.74
C TYR A 80 2.48 -11.39 17.58
N ASN A 81 3.27 -11.28 16.53
CA ASN A 81 4.09 -10.09 16.27
C ASN A 81 3.24 -8.86 15.95
N CYS A 82 2.13 -9.04 15.20
CA CYS A 82 1.20 -7.96 14.91
C CYS A 82 0.59 -7.40 16.21
N GLU A 83 0.02 -8.25 17.05
CA GLU A 83 -0.67 -7.81 18.26
C GLU A 83 0.29 -7.22 19.32
N THR A 84 1.45 -7.83 19.52
CA THR A 84 2.41 -7.41 20.56
C THR A 84 3.19 -6.16 20.20
N MET A 85 3.40 -5.87 18.91
CA MET A 85 4.17 -4.73 18.45
C MET A 85 3.33 -3.63 17.79
N LEU A 86 2.00 -3.78 17.74
CA LEU A 86 1.11 -2.89 17.00
C LEU A 86 1.28 -1.42 17.40
N GLU A 87 1.34 -1.14 18.69
CA GLU A 87 1.49 0.23 19.20
C GLU A 87 2.80 0.88 18.72
N GLN A 88 3.88 0.12 18.70
CA GLN A 88 5.18 0.62 18.22
C GLN A 88 5.14 0.94 16.71
N TYR A 89 4.47 0.12 15.91
CA TYR A 89 4.31 0.37 14.48
C TYR A 89 3.40 1.56 14.18
N VAL A 90 2.28 1.68 14.90
CA VAL A 90 1.39 2.83 14.75
C VAL A 90 2.14 4.12 15.11
N GLU A 91 2.87 4.13 16.23
CA GLU A 91 3.64 5.30 16.65
C GLU A 91 4.75 5.66 15.64
N ALA A 92 5.49 4.66 15.15
CA ALA A 92 6.55 4.88 14.17
C ALA A 92 6.03 5.42 12.82
N SER A 93 4.79 5.09 12.46
CA SER A 93 4.16 5.50 11.19
C SER A 93 3.57 6.91 11.23
N LYS A 94 3.38 7.50 12.41
CA LYS A 94 2.81 8.85 12.55
C LYS A 94 3.62 9.92 11.82
N GLY A 95 2.91 10.92 11.33
CA GLY A 95 3.51 12.12 10.75
C GLY A 95 4.25 12.97 11.78
N PRO A 96 4.98 14.01 11.33
CA PRO A 96 5.83 14.84 12.20
C PRO A 96 5.05 15.60 13.29
N ASN A 97 3.75 15.85 13.10
CA ASN A 97 2.90 16.50 14.09
C ASN A 97 1.86 15.53 14.69
N GLY A 98 2.10 14.23 14.60
CA GLY A 98 1.19 13.20 15.10
C GLY A 98 0.06 12.82 14.13
N GLU A 99 0.12 13.22 12.87
CA GLU A 99 -0.87 12.84 11.87
C GLU A 99 -0.91 11.32 11.73
N PRO A 100 -2.11 10.71 11.49
CA PRO A 100 -2.22 9.27 11.33
C PRO A 100 -1.40 8.74 10.15
N GLY A 101 -0.44 7.85 10.40
CA GLY A 101 0.19 7.03 9.37
C GLY A 101 -0.66 5.81 9.07
N VAL A 102 -0.49 5.24 7.89
CA VAL A 102 -1.21 4.04 7.47
C VAL A 102 -0.54 2.80 8.06
N VAL A 103 -1.34 1.94 8.70
CA VAL A 103 -0.87 0.63 9.19
C VAL A 103 -1.76 -0.46 8.61
N ILE A 104 -1.13 -1.39 7.89
CA ILE A 104 -1.80 -2.42 7.11
C ILE A 104 -1.64 -3.77 7.80
N ALA A 105 -2.77 -4.38 8.20
CA ALA A 105 -2.80 -5.73 8.75
C ALA A 105 -3.29 -6.72 7.68
N HIS A 106 -2.64 -7.88 7.55
CA HIS A 106 -3.08 -8.94 6.64
C HIS A 106 -4.26 -9.73 7.23
N VAL A 107 -5.30 -9.93 6.43
CA VAL A 107 -6.47 -10.73 6.85
C VAL A 107 -6.06 -12.16 7.18
N GLU A 108 -5.10 -12.73 6.44
CA GLU A 108 -4.61 -14.11 6.61
C GLU A 108 -3.82 -14.32 7.91
N ALA A 109 -3.23 -13.24 8.44
CA ALA A 109 -2.39 -13.30 9.64
C ALA A 109 -3.14 -13.00 10.95
N ASN A 110 -4.40 -12.55 10.89
CA ASN A 110 -5.08 -12.00 12.07
C ASN A 110 -6.45 -12.66 12.30
N THR A 111 -6.51 -13.61 13.24
CA THR A 111 -7.77 -14.26 13.64
C THR A 111 -8.82 -13.26 14.12
N HIS A 112 -8.39 -12.22 14.83
CA HIS A 112 -9.25 -11.16 15.36
C HIS A 112 -9.05 -9.84 14.63
N LEU A 113 -9.11 -9.87 13.29
CA LEU A 113 -8.84 -8.72 12.42
C LEU A 113 -9.64 -7.47 12.82
N HIS A 114 -10.93 -7.62 13.10
CA HIS A 114 -11.78 -6.49 13.53
C HIS A 114 -11.20 -5.76 14.74
N ARG A 115 -10.71 -6.50 15.74
CA ARG A 115 -10.07 -5.94 16.94
C ARG A 115 -8.77 -5.22 16.59
N VAL A 116 -7.93 -5.81 15.74
CA VAL A 116 -6.66 -5.22 15.31
C VAL A 116 -6.89 -3.90 14.59
N LEU A 117 -7.80 -3.86 13.63
CA LEU A 117 -8.13 -2.63 12.88
C LEU A 117 -8.70 -1.54 13.80
N GLY A 118 -9.59 -1.91 14.73
CA GLY A 118 -10.10 -1.00 15.76
C GLY A 118 -8.99 -0.45 16.66
N ARG A 119 -8.01 -1.30 17.03
CA ARG A 119 -6.88 -0.88 17.85
C ARG A 119 -5.94 0.08 17.11
N ILE A 120 -5.70 -0.12 15.81
CA ILE A 120 -4.95 0.86 14.99
C ILE A 120 -5.60 2.24 15.08
N ARG A 121 -6.92 2.30 14.90
CA ARG A 121 -7.69 3.57 14.98
C ARG A 121 -7.57 4.20 16.37
N GLN A 122 -7.74 3.43 17.45
CA GLN A 122 -7.62 3.90 18.81
C GLN A 122 -6.24 4.47 19.17
N LEU A 123 -5.19 3.90 18.58
CA LEU A 123 -3.81 4.36 18.75
C LEU A 123 -3.49 5.61 17.91
N GLY A 124 -4.43 6.08 17.09
CA GLY A 124 -4.25 7.26 16.24
C GLY A 124 -3.63 6.96 14.87
N GLY A 125 -3.66 5.72 14.43
CA GLY A 125 -3.27 5.31 13.08
C GLY A 125 -4.45 5.28 12.11
N SER A 126 -4.15 5.19 10.82
CA SER A 126 -5.10 4.96 9.73
C SER A 126 -5.09 3.47 9.37
N PRO A 127 -6.17 2.72 9.71
CA PRO A 127 -6.19 1.29 9.49
C PRO A 127 -6.37 0.93 8.02
N SER A 128 -5.63 -0.07 7.57
CA SER A 128 -5.76 -0.72 6.27
C SER A 128 -5.72 -2.24 6.43
N VAL A 129 -6.37 -2.96 5.53
CA VAL A 129 -6.33 -4.42 5.47
C VAL A 129 -5.78 -4.88 4.14
N ALA A 130 -4.87 -5.87 4.17
CA ALA A 130 -4.30 -6.48 2.98
C ALA A 130 -4.84 -7.90 2.75
N MET A 131 -4.92 -8.26 1.48
CA MET A 131 -5.28 -9.62 1.01
C MET A 131 -4.20 -10.17 0.10
N ASN A 132 -3.78 -11.41 0.36
CA ASN A 132 -2.93 -12.18 -0.56
C ASN A 132 -3.68 -12.53 -1.86
N PRO A 133 -2.97 -12.90 -2.93
CA PRO A 133 -3.61 -13.20 -4.21
C PRO A 133 -4.72 -14.25 -4.14
N HIS A 134 -4.54 -15.33 -3.35
CA HIS A 134 -5.53 -16.41 -3.22
C HIS A 134 -6.74 -16.05 -2.34
N THR A 135 -6.69 -14.98 -1.58
CA THR A 135 -7.74 -14.62 -0.62
C THR A 135 -8.88 -13.88 -1.33
N PRO A 136 -10.12 -14.35 -1.27
CA PRO A 136 -11.25 -13.70 -1.88
C PRO A 136 -11.63 -12.41 -1.14
N MET A 137 -12.19 -11.44 -1.87
CA MET A 137 -12.65 -10.15 -1.34
C MET A 137 -13.65 -10.30 -0.18
N ASP A 138 -14.43 -11.37 -0.17
CA ASP A 138 -15.40 -11.68 0.89
C ASP A 138 -14.77 -11.76 2.30
N MET A 139 -13.49 -12.07 2.39
CA MET A 139 -12.78 -12.16 3.67
C MET A 139 -12.63 -10.79 4.37
N VAL A 140 -12.76 -9.69 3.64
CA VAL A 140 -12.63 -8.34 4.19
C VAL A 140 -13.92 -7.53 4.17
N LYS A 141 -15.00 -8.03 3.55
CA LYS A 141 -16.23 -7.27 3.35
C LYS A 141 -16.88 -6.78 4.65
N ASN A 142 -16.71 -7.51 5.76
CA ASN A 142 -17.30 -7.17 7.06
C ASN A 142 -16.45 -6.17 7.86
N VAL A 143 -15.32 -5.71 7.33
CA VAL A 143 -14.47 -4.69 7.96
C VAL A 143 -14.23 -3.47 7.07
N LEU A 144 -14.89 -3.41 5.89
CA LEU A 144 -14.72 -2.30 4.95
C LEU A 144 -15.12 -0.94 5.53
N ASP A 145 -16.06 -0.90 6.46
CA ASP A 145 -16.50 0.31 7.16
C ASP A 145 -15.53 0.76 8.27
N MET A 146 -14.53 -0.05 8.58
CA MET A 146 -13.55 0.24 9.64
C MET A 146 -12.23 0.75 9.09
N VAL A 147 -11.97 0.57 7.80
CA VAL A 147 -10.68 0.88 7.18
C VAL A 147 -10.74 2.12 6.32
N ASP A 148 -9.60 2.79 6.16
CA ASP A 148 -9.43 3.89 5.21
C ASP A 148 -8.91 3.38 3.86
N HIS A 149 -8.26 2.21 3.84
CA HIS A 149 -7.64 1.60 2.67
C HIS A 149 -7.81 0.08 2.69
N VAL A 150 -7.85 -0.51 1.48
CA VAL A 150 -7.72 -1.95 1.28
C VAL A 150 -6.59 -2.19 0.29
N LEU A 151 -5.62 -3.00 0.68
CA LEU A 151 -4.49 -3.39 -0.16
C LEU A 151 -4.75 -4.75 -0.80
N VAL A 152 -4.80 -4.78 -2.12
CA VAL A 152 -4.84 -6.01 -2.92
C VAL A 152 -3.40 -6.34 -3.34
N MET A 153 -2.86 -7.45 -2.83
CA MET A 153 -1.57 -7.94 -3.27
C MET A 153 -1.69 -8.50 -4.70
N THR A 154 -0.86 -7.99 -5.59
CA THR A 154 -0.79 -8.40 -7.00
C THR A 154 0.40 -9.31 -7.29
N VAL A 155 1.10 -9.70 -6.24
CA VAL A 155 2.10 -10.78 -6.15
C VAL A 155 1.93 -11.49 -4.81
N ASN A 156 2.53 -12.68 -4.64
CA ASN A 156 2.66 -13.27 -3.31
C ASN A 156 3.64 -12.44 -2.47
N PRO A 157 3.26 -12.00 -1.26
CA PRO A 157 4.15 -11.18 -0.43
C PRO A 157 5.42 -11.94 -0.02
N GLY A 158 6.51 -11.18 0.21
CA GLY A 158 7.77 -11.73 0.72
C GLY A 158 9.02 -11.29 -0.05
N PHE A 159 8.91 -11.04 -1.35
CA PHE A 159 10.05 -10.67 -2.20
C PHE A 159 9.66 -9.57 -3.18
N GLY A 160 10.60 -8.67 -3.45
CA GLY A 160 10.45 -7.68 -4.52
C GLY A 160 10.72 -8.26 -5.92
N GLY A 161 10.36 -7.50 -6.96
CA GLY A 161 10.71 -7.82 -8.34
C GLY A 161 9.92 -8.97 -8.98
N GLN A 162 8.83 -9.41 -8.37
CA GLN A 162 7.96 -10.46 -8.91
C GLN A 162 7.07 -9.96 -10.05
N ALA A 163 6.67 -10.88 -10.92
CA ALA A 163 5.73 -10.60 -12.00
C ALA A 163 4.31 -10.38 -11.44
N TYR A 164 3.64 -9.35 -11.95
CA TYR A 164 2.25 -9.03 -11.67
C TYR A 164 1.31 -10.20 -11.99
N ILE A 165 0.31 -10.45 -11.14
CA ILE A 165 -0.70 -11.51 -11.31
C ILE A 165 -1.97 -10.91 -11.93
N PRO A 166 -2.25 -11.13 -13.23
CA PRO A 166 -3.36 -10.45 -13.93
C PRO A 166 -4.76 -10.75 -13.40
N THR A 167 -4.97 -11.93 -12.81
CA THR A 167 -6.28 -12.33 -12.25
C THR A 167 -6.72 -11.44 -11.07
N MET A 168 -5.83 -10.61 -10.52
CA MET A 168 -6.17 -9.67 -9.46
C MET A 168 -7.04 -8.50 -9.94
N LEU A 169 -7.11 -8.23 -11.23
CA LEU A 169 -7.97 -7.17 -11.79
C LEU A 169 -9.45 -7.38 -11.45
N ASP A 170 -9.93 -8.61 -11.50
CA ASP A 170 -11.32 -8.93 -11.14
C ASP A 170 -11.59 -8.65 -9.66
N LYS A 171 -10.65 -8.99 -8.78
CA LYS A 171 -10.77 -8.70 -7.35
C LYS A 171 -10.82 -7.19 -7.07
N ILE A 172 -9.97 -6.40 -7.74
CA ILE A 172 -9.95 -4.94 -7.62
C ILE A 172 -11.30 -4.36 -8.06
N SER A 173 -11.83 -4.82 -9.20
CA SER A 173 -13.12 -4.37 -9.72
C SER A 173 -14.28 -4.70 -8.78
N GLN A 174 -14.34 -5.93 -8.27
CA GLN A 174 -15.35 -6.36 -7.30
C GLN A 174 -15.28 -5.53 -6.01
N LEU A 175 -14.07 -5.27 -5.50
CA LEU A 175 -13.87 -4.46 -4.31
C LEU A 175 -14.36 -3.02 -4.54
N ARG A 176 -13.99 -2.39 -5.66
CA ARG A 176 -14.45 -1.03 -5.98
C ARG A 176 -15.96 -0.96 -6.11
N GLN A 177 -16.57 -1.92 -6.78
CA GLN A 177 -18.02 -2.01 -6.90
C GLN A 177 -18.70 -2.09 -5.52
N THR A 178 -18.19 -2.97 -4.64
CA THR A 178 -18.73 -3.12 -3.28
C THR A 178 -18.60 -1.84 -2.44
N ILE A 179 -17.48 -1.13 -2.56
CA ILE A 179 -17.26 0.15 -1.86
C ILE A 179 -18.27 1.20 -2.33
N ILE A 180 -18.54 1.28 -3.64
CA ILE A 180 -19.51 2.20 -4.21
C ILE A 180 -20.94 1.84 -3.76
N GLU A 181 -21.33 0.58 -3.89
CA GLU A 181 -22.67 0.11 -3.51
C GLU A 181 -22.99 0.33 -2.02
N ARG A 182 -21.98 0.28 -1.18
CA ARG A 182 -22.12 0.50 0.27
C ARG A 182 -21.91 1.97 0.70
N ASP A 183 -21.71 2.87 -0.24
CA ASP A 183 -21.45 4.31 0.00
C ASP A 183 -20.27 4.54 0.97
N LEU A 184 -19.19 3.79 0.80
CA LEU A 184 -18.00 3.85 1.65
C LEU A 184 -16.92 4.73 1.02
N THR A 185 -16.14 5.39 1.88
CA THR A 185 -14.98 6.19 1.50
C THR A 185 -13.69 5.40 1.80
N VAL A 186 -13.31 4.50 0.90
CA VAL A 186 -12.15 3.60 1.04
C VAL A 186 -11.28 3.69 -0.20
N ASP A 187 -9.97 3.88 0.00
CA ASP A 187 -8.97 3.78 -1.04
C ASP A 187 -8.65 2.32 -1.37
N ILE A 188 -8.39 2.02 -2.63
CA ILE A 188 -7.88 0.72 -3.05
C ILE A 188 -6.42 0.87 -3.44
N GLU A 189 -5.58 0.12 -2.76
CA GLU A 189 -4.16 0.03 -3.00
C GLU A 189 -3.80 -1.28 -3.70
N VAL A 190 -2.77 -1.25 -4.52
CA VAL A 190 -2.19 -2.44 -5.16
C VAL A 190 -0.69 -2.47 -4.95
N ASP A 191 -0.14 -3.64 -4.68
CA ASP A 191 1.28 -3.87 -4.44
C ASP A 191 1.74 -5.16 -5.10
N GLY A 192 2.75 -5.05 -5.94
CA GLY A 192 3.42 -6.17 -6.58
C GLY A 192 3.45 -6.09 -8.11
N GLY A 193 4.64 -5.94 -8.67
CA GLY A 193 4.87 -5.88 -10.12
C GLY A 193 4.31 -4.65 -10.81
N ILE A 194 3.99 -3.59 -10.06
CA ILE A 194 3.44 -2.33 -10.59
C ILE A 194 4.54 -1.54 -11.28
N LYS A 195 4.29 -1.19 -12.54
CA LYS A 195 5.19 -0.40 -13.40
C LYS A 195 4.38 0.63 -14.20
N ALA A 196 5.06 1.64 -14.76
CA ALA A 196 4.48 2.63 -15.66
C ALA A 196 4.17 2.02 -17.04
N ASN A 197 3.32 1.01 -17.05
CA ASN A 197 2.89 0.27 -18.23
C ASN A 197 1.44 -0.22 -18.03
N TRP A 198 1.08 -1.30 -18.73
CA TRP A 198 -0.26 -1.88 -18.63
C TRP A 198 -0.66 -2.28 -17.19
N THR A 199 0.29 -2.60 -16.30
CA THR A 199 -0.02 -3.05 -14.93
C THR A 199 -0.70 -1.94 -14.12
N ILE A 200 -0.11 -0.77 -14.00
CA ILE A 200 -0.72 0.37 -13.30
C ILE A 200 -1.97 0.86 -14.05
N SER A 201 -1.93 0.85 -15.38
CA SER A 201 -3.03 1.29 -16.24
C SER A 201 -4.29 0.45 -16.02
N GLN A 202 -4.17 -0.88 -16.07
CA GLN A 202 -5.29 -1.80 -15.86
C GLN A 202 -5.79 -1.76 -14.41
N CYS A 203 -4.89 -1.68 -13.42
CA CYS A 203 -5.29 -1.55 -12.01
C CYS A 203 -6.10 -0.27 -11.77
N CYS A 204 -5.68 0.85 -12.35
CA CYS A 204 -6.39 2.12 -12.25
C CYS A 204 -7.78 2.02 -12.91
N ALA A 205 -7.85 1.45 -14.11
CA ALA A 205 -9.12 1.22 -14.81
C ALA A 205 -10.07 0.29 -14.02
N ALA A 206 -9.54 -0.69 -13.30
CA ALA A 206 -10.30 -1.59 -12.44
C ALA A 206 -10.82 -0.92 -11.16
N GLY A 207 -10.28 0.25 -10.78
CA GLY A 207 -10.77 1.03 -9.64
C GLY A 207 -9.76 1.28 -8.52
N ALA A 208 -8.50 0.85 -8.67
CA ALA A 208 -7.43 1.21 -7.75
C ALA A 208 -7.03 2.69 -7.92
N ASN A 209 -6.62 3.34 -6.85
CA ASN A 209 -6.17 4.72 -6.86
C ASN A 209 -4.84 4.93 -6.11
N CYS A 210 -4.36 3.94 -5.38
CA CYS A 210 -3.08 3.95 -4.67
C CYS A 210 -2.18 2.87 -5.24
N PHE A 211 -0.97 3.24 -5.68
CA PHE A 211 -0.09 2.34 -6.41
C PHE A 211 1.26 2.25 -5.70
N ILE A 212 1.53 1.06 -5.16
CA ILE A 212 2.80 0.76 -4.50
C ILE A 212 3.76 0.18 -5.53
N ALA A 213 4.90 0.85 -5.72
CA ALA A 213 5.92 0.45 -6.67
C ALA A 213 7.29 0.40 -5.99
N GLY A 214 7.93 -0.77 -6.03
CA GLY A 214 9.31 -0.95 -5.60
C GLY A 214 10.27 -0.80 -6.80
N SER A 215 10.72 -1.92 -7.35
CA SER A 215 11.62 -1.93 -8.52
C SER A 215 11.07 -1.14 -9.71
N GLY A 216 9.76 -1.07 -9.87
CA GLY A 216 9.10 -0.28 -10.92
C GLY A 216 9.39 1.22 -10.86
N MET A 217 9.80 1.74 -9.72
CA MET A 217 10.23 3.14 -9.56
C MET A 217 11.75 3.27 -9.45
N PHE A 218 12.40 2.43 -8.68
CA PHE A 218 13.86 2.49 -8.45
C PHE A 218 14.70 2.12 -9.69
N ALA A 219 14.12 1.52 -10.71
CA ALA A 219 14.81 1.19 -11.96
C ALA A 219 15.02 2.41 -12.90
N TYR A 220 14.37 3.53 -12.63
CA TYR A 220 14.54 4.76 -13.42
C TYR A 220 15.88 5.44 -13.12
N PRO A 221 16.41 6.24 -14.05
CA PRO A 221 17.63 7.03 -13.83
C PRO A 221 17.51 7.96 -12.62
N THR A 222 16.32 8.53 -12.40
CA THR A 222 15.99 9.33 -11.21
C THR A 222 14.65 8.89 -10.61
N LEU A 223 14.50 9.03 -9.30
CA LEU A 223 13.24 8.72 -8.60
C LEU A 223 12.09 9.62 -9.07
N LYS A 224 12.41 10.88 -9.42
CA LYS A 224 11.40 11.82 -9.94
C LYS A 224 10.83 11.35 -11.27
N GLU A 225 11.67 10.92 -12.21
CA GLU A 225 11.21 10.36 -13.51
C GLU A 225 10.29 9.15 -13.28
N GLY A 226 10.66 8.26 -12.36
CA GLY A 226 9.83 7.10 -12.01
C GLY A 226 8.47 7.50 -11.42
N CYS A 227 8.46 8.44 -10.48
CA CYS A 227 7.24 8.95 -9.87
C CYS A 227 6.33 9.63 -10.92
N ASP A 228 6.88 10.51 -11.72
CA ASP A 228 6.14 11.27 -12.73
C ASP A 228 5.54 10.32 -13.79
N ASP A 229 6.28 9.32 -14.26
CA ASP A 229 5.82 8.38 -15.27
C ASP A 229 4.73 7.44 -14.74
N LEU A 230 4.90 6.91 -13.54
CA LEU A 230 3.85 6.11 -12.87
C LEU A 230 2.55 6.92 -12.73
N ARG A 231 2.64 8.16 -12.27
CA ARG A 231 1.48 9.05 -12.11
C ARG A 231 0.81 9.33 -13.45
N ARG A 232 1.59 9.69 -14.47
CA ARG A 232 1.09 9.98 -15.82
C ARG A 232 0.31 8.80 -16.39
N VAL A 233 0.85 7.58 -16.34
CA VAL A 233 0.17 6.39 -16.88
C VAL A 233 -1.13 6.09 -16.13
N ALA A 234 -1.15 6.28 -14.80
CA ALA A 234 -2.37 6.11 -14.01
C ALA A 234 -3.44 7.18 -14.36
N GLU A 235 -3.02 8.44 -14.50
CA GLU A 235 -3.92 9.54 -14.90
C GLU A 235 -4.47 9.35 -16.33
N ASP A 236 -3.63 8.92 -17.27
CA ASP A 236 -4.04 8.59 -18.64
C ASP A 236 -5.09 7.48 -18.64
N ALA A 237 -4.89 6.42 -17.84
CA ALA A 237 -5.87 5.34 -17.72
C ALA A 237 -7.19 5.83 -17.12
N ARG A 238 -7.14 6.70 -16.13
CA ARG A 238 -8.34 7.33 -15.53
C ARG A 238 -9.11 8.20 -16.55
N ALA A 239 -8.40 8.84 -17.47
CA ALA A 239 -8.97 9.62 -18.56
C ALA A 239 -9.52 8.75 -19.71
N GLY A 240 -9.43 7.42 -19.60
CA GLY A 240 -9.94 6.47 -20.60
C GLY A 240 -8.87 5.90 -21.55
N ASN A 241 -7.62 6.33 -21.43
CA ASN A 241 -6.50 5.85 -22.25
C ASN A 241 -5.84 4.63 -21.58
N VAL A 242 -6.57 3.52 -21.53
CA VAL A 242 -6.12 2.29 -20.87
C VAL A 242 -5.20 1.49 -21.77
N LEU A 243 -4.00 1.18 -21.27
CA LEU A 243 -3.02 0.35 -22.00
C LEU A 243 -3.48 -1.12 -22.00
N PRO A 244 -3.45 -1.80 -23.16
CA PRO A 244 -3.87 -3.20 -23.26
C PRO A 244 -2.85 -4.12 -22.55
N THR A 245 -3.36 -5.23 -22.00
CA THR A 245 -2.50 -6.32 -21.54
C THR A 245 -1.73 -6.89 -22.73
N PRO A 246 -0.42 -7.13 -22.59
CA PRO A 246 0.33 -7.82 -23.64
C PRO A 246 -0.24 -9.21 -23.96
N ALA A 247 -0.17 -9.59 -25.23
CA ALA A 247 -0.61 -10.90 -25.72
C ALA A 247 0.26 -12.03 -25.17
#